data_cb1a48e98bbbc92ea121e156e05afc49
#
_entry.id   cb1a48e98bbbc92ea121e156e05afc49
#
_cell.length_a   1.000
_cell.length_b   1.000
_cell.length_c   1.000
_cell.angle_alpha   90.00
_cell.angle_beta   90.00
_cell.angle_gamma   90.00
#
_symmetry.space_group_name_H-M   'P 1'
#
loop_
_entity.id
_entity.type
_entity.pdbx_description
1 polymer ?
#
loop_
_entity_poly.entity_id
_entity_poly.type
_entity_poly.pdbx_seq_one_letter_code
_entity_poly.pdbx_strand_id
1 'polypeptide(L)'
;AEGLDSSKVFYRADAIAFAEATTEKDLPAIICATLPENMDLETRQLLIAKGVAPMQGIHETLNAIQDSANWKKAQSHILLEKPEYLLKVIPSSEKRVLPESEGKEWLKRNSFNVPEGKIVSAQQLGEAAIAVGYPVALKMISPRLTHKTEAGAVVLNLKDENSLNLAAAKMKSDVTAYDAKAVSELFLVEAMSPNPLVELIINIRQDPQFGAALVLGSGGVLVELLADSATLLLPTRPVEIIRALKGLRVGRLLEGFRGRPAVDIEKVAAEIYKLSVTYQDNIKTIAEIEINPLFVYQAEVSAIDVLIQVPNEK
;
A
#
# COMPACT_ATOMS: atom_id res chain seq x y z
N ALA A 1 43.67 -4.73 -27.46
CA ALA A 1 43.67 -4.42 -26.00
C ALA A 1 44.62 -3.23 -25.68
N GLU A 2 45.72 -3.03 -26.42
CA GLU A 2 46.67 -1.94 -26.20
C GLU A 2 46.12 -0.54 -26.55
N GLY A 3 45.19 -0.41 -27.46
CA GLY A 3 44.56 0.88 -27.85
C GLY A 3 43.60 1.49 -26.84
N LEU A 4 43.06 0.70 -25.95
CA LEU A 4 42.12 1.15 -24.91
C LEU A 4 42.85 1.72 -23.67
N ASP A 5 44.09 1.36 -23.46
CA ASP A 5 44.85 1.77 -22.28
C ASP A 5 45.43 3.21 -22.41
N SER A 6 45.74 3.65 -23.61
CA SER A 6 46.20 5.02 -23.85
C SER A 6 45.10 6.07 -23.66
N SER A 7 43.82 5.73 -23.92
CA SER A 7 42.71 6.63 -23.70
C SER A 7 42.40 6.85 -22.22
N LYS A 8 42.63 5.88 -21.35
CA LYS A 8 42.45 6.00 -19.90
C LYS A 8 43.31 7.08 -19.27
N VAL A 9 44.53 7.28 -19.78
CA VAL A 9 45.45 8.31 -19.26
C VAL A 9 44.88 9.70 -19.47
N PHE A 10 44.31 9.98 -20.61
CA PHE A 10 43.71 11.29 -20.93
C PHE A 10 42.49 11.55 -20.10
N TYR A 11 41.52 10.62 -20.04
CA TYR A 11 40.29 10.77 -19.23
C TYR A 11 40.63 10.93 -17.73
N ARG A 12 41.67 10.25 -17.25
CA ARG A 12 42.11 10.38 -15.85
C ARG A 12 42.74 11.75 -15.62
N ALA A 13 43.54 12.28 -16.55
CA ALA A 13 44.10 13.61 -16.46
C ALA A 13 43.04 14.69 -16.41
N ASP A 14 41.99 14.59 -17.27
CA ASP A 14 40.88 15.50 -17.28
C ASP A 14 40.06 15.42 -15.99
N ALA A 15 39.84 14.21 -15.46
CA ALA A 15 39.14 13.98 -14.21
C ALA A 15 39.90 14.59 -12.99
N ILE A 16 41.24 14.51 -13.00
CA ILE A 16 42.11 15.13 -11.98
C ILE A 16 42.01 16.64 -12.06
N ALA A 17 42.16 17.22 -13.25
CA ALA A 17 42.05 18.68 -13.45
C ALA A 17 40.70 19.23 -13.00
N PHE A 18 39.61 18.52 -13.33
CA PHE A 18 38.26 18.86 -12.87
C PHE A 18 38.18 18.80 -11.33
N ALA A 19 38.68 17.74 -10.72
CA ALA A 19 38.67 17.57 -9.28
C ALA A 19 39.44 18.69 -8.56
N GLU A 20 40.63 19.09 -9.07
CA GLU A 20 41.42 20.19 -8.52
C GLU A 20 40.68 21.51 -8.61
N ALA A 21 40.11 21.84 -9.77
CA ALA A 21 39.34 23.06 -9.96
C ALA A 21 38.08 23.17 -9.07
N THR A 22 37.39 22.06 -8.81
CA THR A 22 36.23 22.05 -7.95
C THR A 22 36.55 22.08 -6.47
N THR A 23 37.64 21.42 -6.07
CA THR A 23 38.17 21.46 -4.69
C THR A 23 38.67 22.86 -4.31
N GLU A 24 39.36 23.54 -5.21
CA GLU A 24 39.83 24.92 -5.00
C GLU A 24 38.70 25.91 -4.74
N LYS A 25 37.52 25.65 -5.34
CA LYS A 25 36.33 26.51 -5.21
C LYS A 25 35.31 26.02 -4.17
N ASP A 26 35.64 24.96 -3.42
CA ASP A 26 34.73 24.30 -2.44
C ASP A 26 33.34 23.94 -3.06
N LEU A 27 33.36 23.41 -4.27
CA LEU A 27 32.13 23.03 -4.99
C LEU A 27 31.90 21.52 -4.89
N PRO A 28 30.67 21.07 -4.58
CA PRO A 28 30.32 19.67 -4.72
C PRO A 28 30.50 19.20 -6.17
N ALA A 29 31.21 18.12 -6.37
CA ALA A 29 31.55 17.65 -7.70
C ALA A 29 31.27 16.17 -7.90
N ILE A 30 30.75 15.83 -9.08
CA ILE A 30 30.45 14.47 -9.49
C ILE A 30 31.04 14.24 -10.88
N ILE A 31 31.69 13.11 -11.05
CA ILE A 31 32.08 12.61 -12.38
C ILE A 31 31.28 11.35 -12.65
N CYS A 32 30.49 11.35 -13.73
CA CYS A 32 29.65 10.24 -14.14
C CYS A 32 30.25 9.55 -15.36
N ALA A 33 30.51 8.25 -15.26
CA ALA A 33 30.75 7.41 -16.42
C ALA A 33 29.39 6.96 -17.01
N THR A 34 29.17 7.16 -18.31
CA THR A 34 27.92 6.75 -18.98
C THR A 34 27.73 5.24 -18.95
N LEU A 35 28.82 4.48 -19.02
CA LEU A 35 28.83 3.03 -18.89
C LEU A 35 29.64 2.64 -17.65
N PRO A 36 29.17 1.70 -16.82
CA PRO A 36 29.84 1.30 -15.57
C PRO A 36 31.29 0.88 -15.76
N GLU A 37 31.59 0.19 -16.87
CA GLU A 37 32.93 -0.30 -17.22
C GLU A 37 33.93 0.81 -17.59
N ASN A 38 33.45 2.02 -17.83
CA ASN A 38 34.31 3.14 -18.22
C ASN A 38 34.99 3.82 -17.02
N MET A 39 34.72 3.34 -15.80
CA MET A 39 35.34 3.88 -14.58
C MET A 39 36.01 2.76 -13.77
N ASP A 40 37.30 2.62 -13.91
CA ASP A 40 38.06 1.61 -13.18
C ASP A 40 38.21 1.96 -11.67
N LEU A 41 38.61 0.95 -10.89
CA LEU A 41 38.71 1.07 -9.42
C LEU A 41 39.74 2.15 -9.01
N GLU A 42 40.89 2.24 -9.68
CA GLU A 42 41.93 3.19 -9.37
C GLU A 42 41.46 4.63 -9.57
N THR A 43 40.76 4.90 -10.69
CA THR A 43 40.19 6.21 -10.98
C THR A 43 39.10 6.58 -9.94
N ARG A 44 38.29 5.63 -9.51
CA ARG A 44 37.30 5.86 -8.44
C ARG A 44 37.95 6.25 -7.12
N GLN A 45 38.96 5.50 -6.71
CA GLN A 45 39.68 5.78 -5.47
C GLN A 45 40.34 7.16 -5.49
N LEU A 46 40.95 7.51 -6.62
CA LEU A 46 41.60 8.82 -6.82
C LEU A 46 40.58 9.97 -6.73
N LEU A 47 39.41 9.84 -7.36
CA LEU A 47 38.36 10.86 -7.30
C LEU A 47 37.82 11.03 -5.89
N ILE A 48 37.54 9.91 -5.19
CA ILE A 48 37.10 9.94 -3.77
C ILE A 48 38.13 10.66 -2.90
N ALA A 49 39.43 10.35 -3.08
CA ALA A 49 40.50 11.00 -2.32
C ALA A 49 40.61 12.53 -2.57
N LYS A 50 40.13 12.99 -3.73
CA LYS A 50 40.02 14.42 -4.09
C LYS A 50 38.67 15.05 -3.76
N GLY A 51 37.75 14.35 -3.07
CA GLY A 51 36.45 14.87 -2.69
C GLY A 51 35.41 14.90 -3.83
N VAL A 52 35.67 14.22 -4.94
CA VAL A 52 34.76 14.10 -6.08
C VAL A 52 34.01 12.76 -6.03
N ALA A 53 32.68 12.76 -6.21
CA ALA A 53 31.89 11.54 -6.22
C ALA A 53 31.98 10.83 -7.59
N PRO A 54 32.59 9.63 -7.68
CA PRO A 54 32.62 8.85 -8.91
C PRO A 54 31.32 8.04 -9.04
N MET A 55 30.53 8.35 -10.05
CA MET A 55 29.25 7.70 -10.32
C MET A 55 29.28 6.91 -11.62
N GLN A 56 28.49 5.84 -11.68
CA GLN A 56 28.39 4.96 -12.83
C GLN A 56 26.92 4.88 -13.28
N GLY A 57 26.67 5.26 -14.54
CA GLY A 57 25.32 5.37 -15.09
C GLY A 57 24.72 6.76 -14.90
N ILE A 58 24.17 7.32 -15.97
CA ILE A 58 23.58 8.67 -15.95
C ILE A 58 22.30 8.67 -15.07
N HIS A 59 21.49 7.64 -15.18
CA HIS A 59 20.22 7.53 -14.45
C HIS A 59 20.49 7.45 -12.94
N GLU A 60 21.39 6.59 -12.52
CA GLU A 60 21.82 6.42 -11.14
C GLU A 60 22.42 7.70 -10.58
N THR A 61 23.22 8.41 -11.38
CA THR A 61 23.81 9.69 -10.99
C THR A 61 22.76 10.77 -10.74
N LEU A 62 21.80 10.91 -11.65
CA LEU A 62 20.72 11.90 -11.52
C LEU A 62 19.83 11.59 -10.33
N ASN A 63 19.51 10.32 -10.09
CA ASN A 63 18.74 9.89 -8.92
C ASN A 63 19.51 10.22 -7.62
N ALA A 64 20.81 9.89 -7.54
CA ALA A 64 21.62 10.18 -6.37
C ALA A 64 21.72 11.69 -6.07
N ILE A 65 21.79 12.53 -7.09
CA ILE A 65 21.75 14.00 -6.93
C ILE A 65 20.39 14.43 -6.37
N GLN A 66 19.31 13.92 -6.95
CA GLN A 66 17.94 14.22 -6.48
C GLN A 66 17.72 13.78 -5.05
N ASP A 67 18.14 12.56 -4.71
CA ASP A 67 18.01 12.01 -3.36
C ASP A 67 18.84 12.78 -2.35
N SER A 68 20.06 13.19 -2.71
CA SER A 68 20.92 14.03 -1.89
C SER A 68 20.28 15.41 -1.61
N ALA A 69 19.64 16.02 -2.62
CA ALA A 69 18.92 17.28 -2.46
C ALA A 69 17.65 17.10 -1.61
N ASN A 70 16.92 15.98 -1.79
CA ASN A 70 15.75 15.63 -1.01
C ASN A 70 16.10 15.28 0.43
N TRP A 71 17.26 14.65 0.68
CA TRP A 71 17.73 14.34 2.02
C TRP A 71 17.84 15.55 2.92
N LYS A 72 18.39 16.66 2.43
CA LYS A 72 18.49 17.91 3.18
C LYS A 72 17.11 18.48 3.54
N LYS A 73 16.13 18.39 2.62
CA LYS A 73 14.74 18.75 2.91
C LYS A 73 14.10 17.81 3.91
N ALA A 74 14.32 16.49 3.75
CA ALA A 74 13.80 15.49 4.67
C ALA A 74 14.35 15.66 6.09
N GLN A 75 15.64 15.96 6.27
CA GLN A 75 16.24 16.25 7.58
C GLN A 75 15.54 17.40 8.29
N SER A 76 15.28 18.52 7.59
CA SER A 76 14.60 19.65 8.21
C SER A 76 13.18 19.28 8.64
N HIS A 77 12.45 18.48 7.85
CA HIS A 77 11.13 17.97 8.21
C HIS A 77 11.17 17.00 9.40
N ILE A 78 12.11 16.06 9.41
CA ILE A 78 12.27 15.09 10.51
C ILE A 78 12.57 15.81 11.83
N LEU A 79 13.41 16.84 11.82
CA LEU A 79 13.77 17.61 13.01
C LEU A 79 12.59 18.45 13.53
N LEU A 80 11.76 19.00 12.64
CA LEU A 80 10.59 19.81 12.99
C LEU A 80 9.39 18.95 13.40
N GLU A 81 9.33 17.71 12.92
CA GLU A 81 8.16 16.85 12.98
C GLU A 81 8.40 15.57 13.79
N LYS A 82 9.41 15.60 14.68
CA LYS A 82 9.72 14.45 15.53
C LYS A 82 8.47 14.03 16.33
N PRO A 83 8.03 12.76 16.23
CA PRO A 83 6.91 12.28 17.03
C PRO A 83 7.26 12.35 18.52
N GLU A 84 6.28 12.70 19.36
CA GLU A 84 6.47 12.78 20.81
C GLU A 84 6.91 11.45 21.41
N TYR A 85 6.46 10.34 20.79
CA TYR A 85 6.83 9.00 21.20
C TYR A 85 6.84 8.06 19.99
N LEU A 86 7.57 6.96 20.12
CA LEU A 86 7.54 5.85 19.16
C LEU A 86 6.72 4.71 19.77
N LEU A 87 5.85 4.12 18.97
CA LEU A 87 5.12 2.93 19.39
C LEU A 87 6.11 1.77 19.52
N LYS A 88 6.13 1.17 20.72
CA LYS A 88 6.98 -0.01 20.97
C LYS A 88 6.50 -1.18 20.14
N VAL A 89 7.44 -1.92 19.59
CA VAL A 89 7.16 -3.20 18.97
C VAL A 89 6.55 -4.14 20.02
N ILE A 90 5.38 -4.69 19.71
CA ILE A 90 4.77 -5.72 20.53
C ILE A 90 5.23 -7.05 19.97
N PRO A 91 5.89 -7.91 20.79
CA PRO A 91 6.31 -9.23 20.32
C PRO A 91 5.15 -10.01 19.72
N SER A 92 5.36 -10.56 18.53
CA SER A 92 4.36 -11.35 17.82
C SER A 92 4.04 -12.61 18.62
N SER A 93 2.82 -12.70 19.12
CA SER A 93 2.20 -13.99 19.44
C SER A 93 1.70 -14.63 18.13
N GLU A 94 1.34 -15.92 18.17
CA GLU A 94 0.55 -16.51 17.10
C GLU A 94 -0.68 -15.65 16.83
N LYS A 95 -1.03 -15.49 15.55
CA LYS A 95 -2.13 -14.62 15.12
C LYS A 95 -3.24 -15.47 14.49
N ARG A 96 -4.48 -15.05 14.68
CA ARG A 96 -5.62 -15.59 13.95
C ARG A 96 -6.29 -14.49 13.13
N VAL A 97 -6.84 -14.87 11.99
CA VAL A 97 -7.63 -13.97 11.14
C VAL A 97 -9.07 -13.97 11.63
N LEU A 98 -9.65 -12.80 11.79
CA LEU A 98 -11.08 -12.65 12.02
C LEU A 98 -11.86 -12.95 10.73
N PRO A 99 -13.04 -13.54 10.79
CA PRO A 99 -13.98 -13.55 9.67
C PRO A 99 -14.20 -12.12 9.14
N GLU A 100 -14.33 -11.95 7.84
CA GLU A 100 -14.56 -10.63 7.21
C GLU A 100 -15.72 -9.86 7.84
N SER A 101 -16.79 -10.57 8.17
CA SER A 101 -17.97 -10.01 8.82
C SER A 101 -17.68 -9.41 10.21
N GLU A 102 -16.84 -10.09 11.01
CA GLU A 102 -16.39 -9.56 12.31
C GLU A 102 -15.49 -8.34 12.11
N GLY A 103 -14.61 -8.39 11.10
CA GLY A 103 -13.76 -7.25 10.74
C GLY A 103 -14.59 -6.03 10.31
N LYS A 104 -15.61 -6.22 9.47
CA LYS A 104 -16.54 -5.15 9.07
C LYS A 104 -17.36 -4.61 10.24
N GLU A 105 -17.81 -5.47 11.13
CA GLU A 105 -18.51 -5.05 12.34
C GLU A 105 -17.60 -4.23 13.26
N TRP A 106 -16.32 -4.63 13.39
CA TRP A 106 -15.32 -3.84 14.11
C TRP A 106 -15.13 -2.46 13.48
N LEU A 107 -15.03 -2.37 12.15
CA LEU A 107 -14.95 -1.10 11.42
C LEU A 107 -16.20 -0.23 11.68
N LYS A 108 -17.41 -0.80 11.59
CA LYS A 108 -18.67 -0.07 11.87
C LYS A 108 -18.71 0.50 13.29
N ARG A 109 -18.34 -0.28 14.30
CA ARG A 109 -18.28 0.17 15.72
C ARG A 109 -17.31 1.32 15.91
N ASN A 110 -16.28 1.40 15.09
CA ASN A 110 -15.31 2.49 15.09
C ASN A 110 -15.67 3.59 14.07
N SER A 111 -16.93 3.62 13.60
CA SER A 111 -17.47 4.65 12.71
C SER A 111 -16.80 4.71 11.33
N PHE A 112 -16.32 3.58 10.81
CA PHE A 112 -15.88 3.47 9.42
C PHE A 112 -17.03 3.01 8.53
N ASN A 113 -17.05 3.57 7.31
CA ASN A 113 -18.06 3.19 6.33
C ASN A 113 -17.69 1.83 5.68
N VAL A 114 -18.63 0.92 5.68
CA VAL A 114 -18.58 -0.39 5.01
C VAL A 114 -19.92 -0.66 4.35
N PRO A 115 -20.00 -1.46 3.28
CA PRO A 115 -21.27 -1.81 2.66
C PRO A 115 -22.22 -2.48 3.65
N GLU A 116 -23.51 -2.19 3.52
CA GLU A 116 -24.54 -2.89 4.30
C GLU A 116 -24.63 -4.35 3.87
N GLY A 117 -24.68 -5.26 4.83
CA GLY A 117 -24.73 -6.69 4.55
C GLY A 117 -25.37 -7.51 5.66
N LYS A 118 -25.78 -8.73 5.30
CA LYS A 118 -26.36 -9.70 6.22
C LYS A 118 -25.69 -11.07 6.04
N ILE A 119 -25.39 -11.71 7.16
CA ILE A 119 -24.93 -13.09 7.18
C ILE A 119 -26.13 -13.99 7.31
N VAL A 120 -26.27 -14.90 6.36
CA VAL A 120 -27.44 -15.79 6.28
C VAL A 120 -27.06 -17.17 5.76
N SER A 121 -27.94 -18.14 6.02
CA SER A 121 -27.86 -19.45 5.37
C SER A 121 -28.38 -19.40 3.93
N ALA A 122 -28.12 -20.45 3.16
CA ALA A 122 -28.57 -20.54 1.77
C ALA A 122 -30.11 -20.38 1.61
N GLN A 123 -30.90 -20.80 2.60
CA GLN A 123 -32.35 -20.69 2.58
C GLN A 123 -32.89 -19.27 2.76
N GLN A 124 -32.07 -18.37 3.30
CA GLN A 124 -32.43 -16.99 3.65
C GLN A 124 -31.87 -15.96 2.67
N LEU A 125 -31.19 -16.39 1.60
CA LEU A 125 -30.51 -15.52 0.65
C LEU A 125 -31.45 -14.50 0.01
N GLY A 126 -32.64 -14.93 -0.48
CA GLY A 126 -33.58 -14.03 -1.13
C GLY A 126 -34.13 -12.96 -0.19
N GLU A 127 -34.49 -13.32 1.04
CA GLU A 127 -34.98 -12.38 2.05
C GLU A 127 -33.88 -11.37 2.42
N ALA A 128 -32.63 -11.84 2.61
CA ALA A 128 -31.51 -10.98 2.90
C ALA A 128 -31.21 -9.99 1.76
N ALA A 129 -31.24 -10.45 0.52
CA ALA A 129 -30.99 -9.61 -0.65
C ALA A 129 -32.07 -8.55 -0.87
N ILE A 130 -33.37 -8.89 -0.61
CA ILE A 130 -34.46 -7.91 -0.63
C ILE A 130 -34.21 -6.83 0.45
N ALA A 131 -33.81 -7.24 1.66
CA ALA A 131 -33.61 -6.31 2.77
C ALA A 131 -32.40 -5.40 2.56
N VAL A 132 -31.34 -5.90 1.89
CA VAL A 132 -30.13 -5.15 1.55
C VAL A 132 -30.36 -4.26 0.32
N GLY A 133 -31.13 -4.72 -0.64
CA GLY A 133 -31.41 -4.04 -1.91
C GLY A 133 -30.49 -4.50 -3.04
N TYR A 134 -31.13 -4.99 -4.13
CA TYR A 134 -30.41 -5.37 -5.35
C TYR A 134 -29.81 -4.14 -6.09
N PRO A 135 -28.66 -4.28 -6.80
CA PRO A 135 -27.86 -5.49 -6.93
C PRO A 135 -27.03 -5.77 -5.68
N VAL A 136 -26.73 -7.06 -5.45
CA VAL A 136 -25.94 -7.51 -4.29
C VAL A 136 -24.68 -8.24 -4.71
N ALA A 137 -23.69 -8.27 -3.79
CA ALA A 137 -22.56 -9.18 -3.80
C ALA A 137 -22.88 -10.38 -2.89
N LEU A 138 -22.45 -11.57 -3.29
CA LEU A 138 -22.51 -12.78 -2.50
C LEU A 138 -21.10 -13.27 -2.19
N LYS A 139 -20.81 -13.49 -0.91
CA LYS A 139 -19.51 -14.01 -0.46
C LYS A 139 -19.74 -15.20 0.47
N MET A 140 -18.99 -16.30 0.28
CA MET A 140 -19.01 -17.41 1.24
C MET A 140 -18.15 -17.08 2.45
N ILE A 141 -18.67 -17.31 3.65
CA ILE A 141 -17.94 -17.07 4.90
C ILE A 141 -17.28 -18.38 5.34
N SER A 142 -15.95 -18.40 5.32
CA SER A 142 -15.17 -19.51 5.85
C SER A 142 -13.80 -19.01 6.33
N PRO A 143 -13.33 -19.44 7.48
CA PRO A 143 -12.00 -19.06 8.00
C PRO A 143 -10.84 -19.62 7.15
N ARG A 144 -11.14 -20.56 6.25
CA ARG A 144 -10.17 -21.19 5.36
C ARG A 144 -10.05 -20.49 4.01
N LEU A 145 -10.93 -19.52 3.71
CA LEU A 145 -10.98 -18.78 2.45
C LEU A 145 -10.27 -17.42 2.60
N THR A 146 -8.95 -17.42 2.52
CA THR A 146 -8.14 -16.19 2.52
C THR A 146 -8.12 -15.51 1.14
N HIS A 147 -8.14 -16.30 0.05
CA HIS A 147 -8.20 -15.84 -1.34
C HIS A 147 -9.56 -16.17 -1.96
N LYS A 148 -10.60 -15.45 -1.53
CA LYS A 148 -12.00 -15.71 -1.89
C LYS A 148 -12.26 -15.68 -3.40
N THR A 149 -11.64 -14.76 -4.12
CA THR A 149 -11.83 -14.61 -5.57
C THR A 149 -11.28 -15.80 -6.33
N GLU A 150 -10.09 -16.28 -5.99
CA GLU A 150 -9.45 -17.46 -6.63
C GLU A 150 -10.24 -18.74 -6.34
N ALA A 151 -10.80 -18.85 -5.14
CA ALA A 151 -11.64 -19.98 -4.74
C ALA A 151 -13.07 -19.95 -5.33
N GLY A 152 -13.43 -18.92 -6.11
CA GLY A 152 -14.81 -18.73 -6.59
C GLY A 152 -15.80 -18.40 -5.48
N ALA A 153 -15.34 -17.93 -4.33
CA ALA A 153 -16.14 -17.65 -3.13
C ALA A 153 -16.71 -16.22 -3.08
N VAL A 154 -16.66 -15.47 -4.19
CA VAL A 154 -17.23 -14.13 -4.36
C VAL A 154 -17.90 -14.03 -5.72
N VAL A 155 -19.14 -13.56 -5.75
CA VAL A 155 -19.88 -13.21 -6.97
C VAL A 155 -20.49 -11.83 -6.79
N LEU A 156 -20.27 -10.96 -7.76
CA LEU A 156 -20.69 -9.56 -7.72
C LEU A 156 -21.86 -9.30 -8.67
N ASN A 157 -22.57 -8.21 -8.42
CA ASN A 157 -23.58 -7.65 -9.33
C ASN A 157 -24.76 -8.60 -9.61
N LEU A 158 -25.23 -9.32 -8.59
CA LEU A 158 -26.40 -10.17 -8.65
C LEU A 158 -27.64 -9.30 -8.56
N LYS A 159 -28.51 -9.39 -9.57
CA LYS A 159 -29.60 -8.43 -9.79
C LYS A 159 -30.97 -8.94 -9.34
N ASP A 160 -31.08 -10.23 -9.10
CA ASP A 160 -32.33 -10.91 -8.77
C ASP A 160 -32.07 -12.19 -7.97
N GLU A 161 -33.16 -12.75 -7.40
CA GLU A 161 -33.11 -13.95 -6.58
C GLU A 161 -32.65 -15.19 -7.36
N ASN A 162 -32.98 -15.29 -8.64
CA ASN A 162 -32.60 -16.44 -9.46
C ASN A 162 -31.07 -16.45 -9.68
N SER A 163 -30.53 -15.32 -10.08
CA SER A 163 -29.05 -15.16 -10.24
C SER A 163 -28.32 -15.40 -8.91
N LEU A 164 -28.89 -14.96 -7.78
CA LEU A 164 -28.33 -15.16 -6.45
C LEU A 164 -28.27 -16.66 -6.07
N ASN A 165 -29.37 -17.40 -6.29
CA ASN A 165 -29.44 -18.83 -5.98
C ASN A 165 -28.51 -19.65 -6.87
N LEU A 166 -28.42 -19.34 -8.16
CA LEU A 166 -27.48 -19.98 -9.09
C LEU A 166 -26.02 -19.71 -8.68
N ALA A 167 -25.72 -18.47 -8.28
CA ALA A 167 -24.40 -18.10 -7.80
C ALA A 167 -24.02 -18.87 -6.53
N ALA A 168 -24.92 -19.00 -5.56
CA ALA A 168 -24.67 -19.75 -4.34
C ALA A 168 -24.39 -21.24 -4.60
N ALA A 169 -25.17 -21.86 -5.50
CA ALA A 169 -24.98 -23.26 -5.88
C ALA A 169 -23.62 -23.46 -6.58
N LYS A 170 -23.29 -22.59 -7.54
CA LYS A 170 -22.00 -22.61 -8.23
C LYS A 170 -20.84 -22.40 -7.27
N MET A 171 -20.95 -21.42 -6.38
CA MET A 171 -19.93 -21.10 -5.37
C MET A 171 -19.61 -22.30 -4.46
N LYS A 172 -20.63 -23.04 -4.02
CA LYS A 172 -20.42 -24.27 -3.25
C LYS A 172 -19.63 -25.32 -4.05
N SER A 173 -19.92 -25.48 -5.33
CA SER A 173 -19.19 -26.39 -6.21
C SER A 173 -17.73 -25.94 -6.41
N ASP A 174 -17.50 -24.66 -6.71
CA ASP A 174 -16.16 -24.11 -6.96
C ASP A 174 -15.29 -24.21 -5.70
N VAL A 175 -15.81 -23.81 -4.54
CA VAL A 175 -15.09 -23.90 -3.25
C VAL A 175 -14.84 -25.36 -2.86
N THR A 176 -15.77 -26.30 -3.16
CA THR A 176 -15.52 -27.73 -2.92
C THR A 176 -14.35 -28.24 -3.74
N ALA A 177 -14.24 -27.80 -4.99
CA ALA A 177 -13.13 -28.15 -5.87
C ALA A 177 -11.79 -27.53 -5.42
N TYR A 178 -11.83 -26.32 -4.85
CA TYR A 178 -10.66 -25.62 -4.34
C TYR A 178 -10.14 -26.21 -3.02
N ASP A 179 -11.00 -26.29 -2.01
CA ASP A 179 -10.78 -26.93 -0.71
C ASP A 179 -12.10 -27.40 -0.11
N ALA A 180 -12.37 -28.68 -0.17
CA ALA A 180 -13.61 -29.27 0.34
C ALA A 180 -13.88 -28.97 1.83
N LYS A 181 -12.82 -28.69 2.62
CA LYS A 181 -12.95 -28.30 4.04
C LYS A 181 -13.28 -26.82 4.23
N ALA A 182 -13.19 -26.02 3.19
CA ALA A 182 -13.49 -24.59 3.22
C ALA A 182 -14.96 -24.28 2.94
N VAL A 183 -15.74 -25.25 2.46
CA VAL A 183 -17.17 -25.06 2.16
C VAL A 183 -17.93 -24.69 3.43
N SER A 184 -18.80 -23.69 3.31
CA SER A 184 -19.64 -23.19 4.39
C SER A 184 -21.08 -23.08 3.94
N GLU A 185 -22.00 -23.19 4.87
CA GLU A 185 -23.44 -22.93 4.67
C GLU A 185 -23.80 -21.45 4.91
N LEU A 186 -22.84 -20.63 5.36
CA LEU A 186 -23.04 -19.22 5.65
C LEU A 186 -22.50 -18.35 4.52
N PHE A 187 -23.31 -17.37 4.15
CA PHE A 187 -23.01 -16.38 3.12
C PHE A 187 -23.18 -14.97 3.68
N LEU A 188 -22.34 -14.07 3.23
CA LEU A 188 -22.54 -12.64 3.36
C LEU A 188 -23.21 -12.14 2.07
N VAL A 189 -24.43 -11.63 2.21
CA VAL A 189 -25.15 -10.88 1.17
C VAL A 189 -24.94 -9.40 1.44
N GLU A 190 -24.36 -8.68 0.50
CA GLU A 190 -23.89 -7.32 0.71
C GLU A 190 -24.34 -6.39 -0.42
N ALA A 191 -24.70 -5.15 -0.09
CA ALA A 191 -25.05 -4.14 -1.09
C ALA A 191 -23.87 -3.88 -2.04
N MET A 192 -24.15 -3.81 -3.33
CA MET A 192 -23.12 -3.36 -4.29
C MET A 192 -22.76 -1.91 -4.05
N SER A 193 -21.50 -1.64 -3.82
CA SER A 193 -21.00 -0.27 -3.76
C SER A 193 -20.93 0.34 -5.16
N PRO A 194 -21.23 1.63 -5.34
CA PRO A 194 -21.03 2.33 -6.60
C PRO A 194 -19.56 2.23 -7.05
N ASN A 195 -19.33 2.44 -8.35
CA ASN A 195 -17.95 2.47 -8.86
C ASN A 195 -17.17 3.62 -8.23
N PRO A 196 -16.01 3.36 -7.64
CA PRO A 196 -15.18 4.40 -7.01
C PRO A 196 -14.48 5.26 -8.06
N LEU A 197 -14.00 6.42 -7.63
CA LEU A 197 -13.06 7.22 -8.41
C LEU A 197 -11.68 6.59 -8.40
N VAL A 198 -11.27 6.04 -7.24
CA VAL A 198 -9.98 5.40 -7.01
C VAL A 198 -10.16 4.23 -6.03
N GLU A 199 -9.38 3.18 -6.23
CA GLU A 199 -9.24 2.06 -5.30
C GLU A 199 -7.88 2.16 -4.62
N LEU A 200 -7.86 2.12 -3.29
CA LEU A 200 -6.64 2.10 -2.49
C LEU A 200 -6.53 0.78 -1.72
N ILE A 201 -5.31 0.41 -1.38
CA ILE A 201 -5.01 -0.56 -0.33
C ILE A 201 -4.45 0.16 0.88
N ILE A 202 -4.96 -0.19 2.05
CA ILE A 202 -4.48 0.28 3.34
C ILE A 202 -4.09 -0.94 4.16
N ASN A 203 -2.85 -0.96 4.64
CA ASN A 203 -2.42 -2.00 5.58
C ASN A 203 -1.75 -1.33 6.78
N ILE A 204 -2.17 -1.70 7.99
CA ILE A 204 -1.53 -1.26 9.24
C ILE A 204 -1.08 -2.50 9.98
N ARG A 205 0.22 -2.60 10.24
CA ARG A 205 0.81 -3.78 10.89
C ARG A 205 1.99 -3.41 11.78
N GLN A 206 2.37 -4.36 12.62
CA GLN A 206 3.61 -4.28 13.40
C GLN A 206 4.79 -4.74 12.54
N ASP A 207 5.76 -3.87 12.37
CA ASP A 207 7.07 -4.21 11.83
C ASP A 207 8.02 -4.55 12.99
N PRO A 208 8.79 -5.65 12.91
CA PRO A 208 9.66 -6.07 14.00
C PRO A 208 10.82 -5.13 14.30
N GLN A 209 11.20 -4.28 13.36
CA GLN A 209 12.31 -3.32 13.52
C GLN A 209 11.81 -1.91 13.78
N PHE A 210 10.75 -1.49 13.06
CA PHE A 210 10.30 -0.10 13.04
C PHE A 210 9.04 0.15 13.90
N GLY A 211 8.41 -0.89 14.43
CA GLY A 211 7.14 -0.75 15.16
C GLY A 211 5.94 -0.70 14.24
N ALA A 212 4.90 0.02 14.63
CA ALA A 212 3.68 0.09 13.84
C ALA A 212 3.89 0.91 12.56
N ALA A 213 3.47 0.36 11.42
CA ALA A 213 3.58 0.97 10.12
C ALA A 213 2.23 0.97 9.39
N LEU A 214 1.95 2.08 8.70
CA LEU A 214 0.83 2.27 7.78
C LEU A 214 1.37 2.20 6.36
N VAL A 215 0.87 1.25 5.57
CA VAL A 215 1.17 1.13 4.14
C VAL A 215 -0.05 1.60 3.34
N LEU A 216 0.18 2.50 2.40
CA LEU A 216 -0.79 3.04 1.46
C LEU A 216 -0.37 2.63 0.06
N GLY A 217 -1.29 2.20 -0.79
CA GLY A 217 -0.96 1.84 -2.16
C GLY A 217 -2.15 1.90 -3.11
N SER A 218 -1.86 1.73 -4.39
CA SER A 218 -2.89 1.50 -5.39
C SER A 218 -3.63 0.20 -5.09
N GLY A 219 -4.95 0.22 -5.03
CA GLY A 219 -5.80 -0.95 -4.77
C GLY A 219 -6.23 -1.68 -6.04
N GLY A 220 -7.01 -2.74 -5.87
CA GLY A 220 -7.57 -3.54 -6.95
C GLY A 220 -6.53 -4.40 -7.68
N VAL A 221 -6.85 -4.81 -8.91
CA VAL A 221 -6.02 -5.71 -9.73
C VAL A 221 -4.63 -5.16 -10.10
N LEU A 222 -4.38 -3.88 -9.89
CA LEU A 222 -3.12 -3.22 -10.26
C LEU A 222 -2.06 -3.26 -9.14
N VAL A 223 -2.41 -3.71 -7.94
CA VAL A 223 -1.53 -3.73 -6.76
C VAL A 223 -0.20 -4.42 -7.06
N GLU A 224 -0.27 -5.64 -7.60
CA GLU A 224 0.91 -6.46 -7.87
C GLU A 224 1.73 -5.97 -9.07
N LEU A 225 1.05 -5.37 -10.06
CA LEU A 225 1.67 -4.92 -11.30
C LEU A 225 2.42 -3.60 -11.13
N LEU A 226 1.95 -2.68 -10.30
CA LEU A 226 2.49 -1.34 -10.19
C LEU A 226 3.50 -1.17 -9.06
N ALA A 227 3.47 -2.04 -8.04
CA ALA A 227 4.27 -1.92 -6.80
C ALA A 227 4.27 -0.48 -6.27
N ASP A 228 3.10 0.17 -6.36
CA ASP A 228 2.89 1.59 -6.07
C ASP A 228 2.42 1.73 -4.63
N SER A 229 3.35 1.87 -3.71
CA SER A 229 3.06 1.98 -2.28
C SER A 229 3.96 2.98 -1.57
N ALA A 230 3.46 3.52 -0.48
CA ALA A 230 4.19 4.36 0.45
C ALA A 230 4.00 3.83 1.88
N THR A 231 5.05 3.86 2.67
CA THR A 231 5.04 3.42 4.07
C THR A 231 5.29 4.60 5.00
N LEU A 232 4.42 4.75 5.98
CA LEU A 232 4.53 5.74 7.05
C LEU A 232 4.66 5.01 8.39
N LEU A 233 5.56 5.47 9.25
CA LEU A 233 5.63 4.97 10.63
C LEU A 233 4.56 5.64 11.49
N LEU A 234 4.00 4.89 12.44
CA LEU A 234 3.03 5.41 13.39
C LEU A 234 3.72 5.82 14.71
N PRO A 235 3.26 6.93 15.32
CA PRO A 235 2.14 7.79 14.92
C PRO A 235 2.47 8.64 13.69
N THR A 236 1.50 8.86 12.81
CA THR A 236 1.60 9.74 11.64
C THR A 236 0.61 10.90 11.76
N ARG A 237 0.62 11.83 10.81
CA ARG A 237 -0.28 12.99 10.76
C ARG A 237 -0.99 13.09 9.42
N PRO A 238 -2.16 13.73 9.36
CA PRO A 238 -2.91 13.88 8.10
C PRO A 238 -2.08 14.45 6.94
N VAL A 239 -1.20 15.43 7.22
CA VAL A 239 -0.34 16.04 6.20
C VAL A 239 0.66 15.05 5.59
N GLU A 240 1.14 14.07 6.36
CA GLU A 240 2.05 13.03 5.87
C GLU A 240 1.30 12.02 5.01
N ILE A 241 0.07 11.67 5.40
CA ILE A 241 -0.83 10.82 4.62
C ILE A 241 -1.16 11.48 3.28
N ILE A 242 -1.49 12.78 3.27
CA ILE A 242 -1.74 13.54 2.04
C ILE A 242 -0.50 13.51 1.12
N ARG A 243 0.69 13.73 1.69
CA ARG A 243 1.95 13.70 0.93
C ARG A 243 2.20 12.32 0.33
N ALA A 244 1.99 11.27 1.12
CA ALA A 244 2.12 9.89 0.66
C ALA A 244 1.14 9.57 -0.48
N LEU A 245 -0.15 9.89 -0.31
CA LEU A 245 -1.18 9.68 -1.34
C LEU A 245 -0.86 10.41 -2.64
N LYS A 246 -0.42 11.67 -2.57
CA LYS A 246 0.00 12.46 -3.76
C LYS A 246 1.26 11.91 -4.43
N GLY A 247 2.13 11.24 -3.67
CA GLY A 247 3.35 10.62 -4.18
C GLY A 247 3.12 9.31 -4.94
N LEU A 248 1.97 8.64 -4.74
CA LEU A 248 1.61 7.43 -5.47
C LEU A 248 1.34 7.75 -6.95
N ARG A 249 1.54 6.79 -7.83
CA ARG A 249 1.15 6.90 -9.24
C ARG A 249 -0.35 7.14 -9.39
N VAL A 250 -1.15 6.45 -8.55
CA VAL A 250 -2.61 6.64 -8.46
C VAL A 250 -2.99 8.02 -7.93
N GLY A 251 -2.08 8.74 -7.30
CA GLY A 251 -2.28 10.10 -6.80
C GLY A 251 -2.80 11.08 -7.85
N ARG A 252 -2.40 10.90 -9.11
CA ARG A 252 -2.93 11.70 -10.24
C ARG A 252 -4.44 11.52 -10.46
N LEU A 253 -4.98 10.35 -10.14
CA LEU A 253 -6.43 10.10 -10.21
C LEU A 253 -7.16 10.81 -9.05
N LEU A 254 -6.52 10.93 -7.88
CA LEU A 254 -7.06 11.67 -6.75
C LEU A 254 -7.18 13.17 -7.04
N GLU A 255 -6.28 13.72 -7.86
CA GLU A 255 -6.31 15.14 -8.28
C GLU A 255 -7.31 15.42 -9.41
N GLY A 256 -7.96 14.39 -9.95
CA GLY A 256 -8.87 14.46 -11.08
C GLY A 256 -8.13 14.25 -12.42
N PHE A 257 -8.68 13.38 -13.27
CA PHE A 257 -8.05 13.02 -14.53
C PHE A 257 -9.05 12.71 -15.63
N ARG A 258 -8.84 13.26 -16.83
CA ARG A 258 -9.66 13.04 -18.05
C ARG A 258 -11.16 13.15 -17.80
N GLY A 259 -11.59 14.25 -17.17
CA GLY A 259 -13.01 14.54 -16.90
C GLY A 259 -13.58 13.85 -15.65
N ARG A 260 -12.79 13.06 -14.91
CA ARG A 260 -13.19 12.58 -13.58
C ARG A 260 -12.95 13.69 -12.55
N PRO A 261 -13.87 13.90 -11.60
CA PRO A 261 -13.71 14.92 -10.58
C PRO A 261 -12.52 14.59 -9.66
N ALA A 262 -11.94 15.62 -9.07
CA ALA A 262 -10.96 15.46 -8.00
C ALA A 262 -11.62 14.92 -6.73
N VAL A 263 -10.84 14.19 -5.94
CA VAL A 263 -11.20 13.71 -4.61
C VAL A 263 -10.87 14.79 -3.58
N ASP A 264 -11.68 14.93 -2.55
CA ASP A 264 -11.33 15.69 -1.35
C ASP A 264 -10.27 14.90 -0.54
N ILE A 265 -9.00 15.10 -0.92
CA ILE A 265 -7.88 14.35 -0.36
C ILE A 265 -7.71 14.57 1.14
N GLU A 266 -8.15 15.71 1.66
CA GLU A 266 -8.09 16.03 3.09
C GLU A 266 -9.04 15.14 3.87
N LYS A 267 -10.27 14.93 3.36
CA LYS A 267 -11.24 14.01 3.97
C LYS A 267 -10.76 12.55 3.89
N VAL A 268 -10.22 12.12 2.75
CA VAL A 268 -9.65 10.78 2.62
C VAL A 268 -8.51 10.56 3.61
N ALA A 269 -7.60 11.53 3.71
CA ALA A 269 -6.49 11.46 4.68
C ALA A 269 -6.98 11.47 6.12
N ALA A 270 -8.04 12.22 6.43
CA ALA A 270 -8.64 12.24 7.76
C ALA A 270 -9.22 10.88 8.16
N GLU A 271 -9.91 10.17 7.25
CA GLU A 271 -10.41 8.82 7.52
C GLU A 271 -9.27 7.80 7.70
N ILE A 272 -8.22 7.87 6.88
CA ILE A 272 -7.03 7.02 7.03
C ILE A 272 -6.31 7.33 8.35
N TYR A 273 -6.19 8.61 8.72
CA TYR A 273 -5.63 9.02 10.00
C TYR A 273 -6.44 8.48 11.17
N LYS A 274 -7.77 8.61 11.12
CA LYS A 274 -8.68 8.05 12.13
C LYS A 274 -8.46 6.53 12.28
N LEU A 275 -8.30 5.78 11.16
CA LEU A 275 -7.98 4.36 11.22
C LEU A 275 -6.65 4.09 11.92
N SER A 276 -5.62 4.91 11.64
CA SER A 276 -4.32 4.77 12.27
C SER A 276 -4.36 5.02 13.77
N VAL A 277 -5.14 6.00 14.23
CA VAL A 277 -5.37 6.29 15.67
C VAL A 277 -6.15 5.14 16.31
N THR A 278 -7.24 4.70 15.68
CA THR A 278 -8.03 3.57 16.18
C THR A 278 -7.19 2.30 16.32
N TYR A 279 -6.28 2.03 15.37
CA TYR A 279 -5.33 0.93 15.47
C TYR A 279 -4.39 1.11 16.68
N GLN A 280 -3.84 2.30 16.89
CA GLN A 280 -2.94 2.59 17.99
C GLN A 280 -3.63 2.37 19.35
N ASP A 281 -4.88 2.79 19.49
CA ASP A 281 -5.68 2.59 20.70
C ASP A 281 -5.95 1.09 20.97
N ASN A 282 -5.98 0.28 19.91
CA ASN A 282 -6.24 -1.17 19.95
C ASN A 282 -5.01 -2.03 19.70
N ILE A 283 -3.80 -1.48 19.75
CA ILE A 283 -2.55 -2.14 19.35
C ILE A 283 -2.23 -3.44 20.09
N LYS A 284 -2.83 -3.65 21.27
CA LYS A 284 -2.67 -4.88 22.07
C LYS A 284 -3.61 -6.01 21.62
N THR A 285 -4.73 -5.66 21.00
CA THR A 285 -5.80 -6.59 20.61
C THR A 285 -5.89 -6.77 19.09
N ILE A 286 -5.35 -5.83 18.33
CA ILE A 286 -5.29 -5.88 16.86
C ILE A 286 -3.82 -5.93 16.44
N ALA A 287 -3.45 -7.01 15.74
CA ALA A 287 -2.10 -7.19 15.24
C ALA A 287 -1.91 -6.58 13.84
N GLU A 288 -2.96 -6.63 13.01
CA GLU A 288 -2.93 -6.15 11.63
C GLU A 288 -4.34 -5.80 11.17
N ILE A 289 -4.46 -4.75 10.38
CA ILE A 289 -5.66 -4.38 9.64
C ILE A 289 -5.26 -4.18 8.18
N GLU A 290 -5.89 -4.91 7.27
CA GLU A 290 -5.79 -4.69 5.83
C GLU A 290 -7.18 -4.38 5.27
N ILE A 291 -7.27 -3.33 4.47
CA ILE A 291 -8.46 -2.96 3.70
C ILE A 291 -8.05 -2.97 2.23
N ASN A 292 -8.62 -3.89 1.46
CA ASN A 292 -8.31 -4.05 0.04
C ASN A 292 -9.49 -4.63 -0.74
N PRO A 293 -10.21 -3.78 -1.51
CA PRO A 293 -9.96 -2.35 -1.70
C PRO A 293 -10.65 -1.44 -0.67
N LEU A 294 -10.06 -0.28 -0.43
CA LEU A 294 -10.75 0.90 0.08
C LEU A 294 -11.25 1.70 -1.13
N PHE A 295 -12.55 1.79 -1.30
CA PHE A 295 -13.16 2.61 -2.35
C PHE A 295 -13.15 4.07 -1.95
N VAL A 296 -12.65 4.90 -2.86
CA VAL A 296 -12.56 6.35 -2.67
C VAL A 296 -13.53 7.04 -3.63
N TYR A 297 -14.45 7.80 -3.07
CA TYR A 297 -15.39 8.66 -3.76
C TYR A 297 -14.94 10.12 -3.68
N GLN A 298 -15.77 11.05 -4.12
CA GLN A 298 -15.38 12.45 -4.15
C GLN A 298 -15.07 13.03 -2.75
N ALA A 299 -15.83 12.64 -1.72
CA ALA A 299 -15.70 13.19 -0.38
C ALA A 299 -15.81 12.14 0.75
N GLU A 300 -15.83 10.87 0.41
CA GLU A 300 -15.98 9.76 1.35
C GLU A 300 -15.23 8.52 0.89
N VAL A 301 -15.02 7.59 1.81
CA VAL A 301 -14.40 6.30 1.54
C VAL A 301 -15.28 5.17 2.08
N SER A 302 -15.13 3.97 1.52
CA SER A 302 -15.81 2.75 2.00
C SER A 302 -14.86 1.56 1.96
N ALA A 303 -14.76 0.82 3.06
CA ALA A 303 -13.97 -0.39 3.14
C ALA A 303 -14.77 -1.58 2.57
N ILE A 304 -14.38 -2.07 1.40
CA ILE A 304 -15.11 -3.09 0.67
C ILE A 304 -14.75 -4.49 1.13
N ASP A 305 -13.48 -4.73 1.37
CA ASP A 305 -13.00 -5.97 1.98
C ASP A 305 -12.01 -5.63 3.10
N VAL A 306 -12.05 -6.38 4.17
CA VAL A 306 -11.22 -6.18 5.34
C VAL A 306 -10.71 -7.50 5.88
N LEU A 307 -9.43 -7.52 6.20
CA LEU A 307 -8.78 -8.60 6.93
C LEU A 307 -8.20 -8.01 8.22
N ILE A 308 -8.65 -8.53 9.36
CA ILE A 308 -8.11 -8.17 10.67
C ILE A 308 -7.45 -9.40 11.27
N GLN A 309 -6.21 -9.24 11.69
CA GLN A 309 -5.51 -10.25 12.48
C GLN A 309 -5.47 -9.82 13.95
N VAL A 310 -5.78 -10.76 14.81
CA VAL A 310 -5.71 -10.58 16.27
C VAL A 310 -4.72 -11.58 16.86
N PRO A 311 -4.06 -11.25 17.99
CA PRO A 311 -3.24 -12.22 18.71
C PRO A 311 -4.11 -13.41 19.15
N ASN A 312 -3.57 -14.64 19.11
CA ASN A 312 -4.23 -15.76 19.74
C ASN A 312 -4.30 -15.51 21.26
N GLU A 313 -5.46 -15.73 21.83
CA GLU A 313 -5.61 -15.77 23.28
C GLU A 313 -4.75 -16.93 23.82
N LYS A 314 -3.93 -16.62 24.83
CA LYS A 314 -3.15 -17.65 25.54
C LYS A 314 -4.03 -18.45 26.47
#